data_cf306aec4a241ac975fd48c5d1a66417
#
_entry.id   cf306aec4a241ac975fd48c5d1a66417
#
_cell.length_a   1.000
_cell.length_b   1.000
_cell.length_c   1.000
_cell.angle_alpha   90.00
_cell.angle_beta   90.00
_cell.angle_gamma   90.00
#
_symmetry.space_group_name_H-M   'P 1'
#
loop_
_entity.id
_entity.type
_entity.pdbx_description
1 polymer ?
#
loop_
_entity_poly.entity_id
_entity_poly.type
_entity_poly.pdbx_seq_one_letter_code
_entity_poly.pdbx_strand_id
1 'polypeptide(L)'
;MNRILMLIMAAGAVVGGIDRIRGNKHGYGEKFEEGFLFLGPTALSMAGMICLAPVLADVLGRVIVPLYRSIGVDPSMFGSLLAIDMGGYQLARELAIDDRIGSYAGLVVAAIFGCTLVFTIPVGMGMIKKEERGSFARGIMLGLVTMPVGLTVGGQLSGLPLSLCVWQNLPIFVLALLLLVGLKFVPEKMIKGFCLLADGIRVVITAGLVLAAV
;
A
#
# COMPACT_ATOMS: atom_id res chain seq x y z
N MET A 1 3.93 -7.79 -22.63
CA MET A 1 4.14 -6.50 -21.94
C MET A 1 5.27 -6.55 -20.92
N ASN A 2 5.33 -7.52 -20.02
CA ASN A 2 6.42 -7.66 -19.03
C ASN A 2 7.84 -7.75 -19.61
N ARG A 3 8.04 -8.47 -20.72
CA ARG A 3 9.40 -8.63 -21.31
C ARG A 3 9.99 -7.32 -21.83
N ILE A 4 9.17 -6.46 -22.45
CA ILE A 4 9.62 -5.16 -22.97
C ILE A 4 10.02 -4.25 -21.81
N LEU A 5 9.19 -4.19 -20.78
CA LEU A 5 9.50 -3.39 -19.59
C LEU A 5 10.80 -3.85 -18.90
N MET A 6 10.97 -5.15 -18.73
CA MET A 6 12.19 -5.73 -18.16
C MET A 6 13.43 -5.42 -18.99
N LEU A 7 13.32 -5.46 -20.33
CA LEU A 7 14.43 -5.10 -21.22
C LEU A 7 14.80 -3.63 -21.11
N ILE A 8 13.81 -2.74 -21.03
CA ILE A 8 14.05 -1.30 -20.83
C ILE A 8 14.75 -1.03 -19.49
N MET A 9 14.27 -1.67 -18.41
CA MET A 9 14.89 -1.55 -17.10
C MET A 9 16.33 -2.10 -17.09
N ALA A 10 16.54 -3.27 -17.68
CA ALA A 10 17.87 -3.87 -17.82
C ALA A 10 18.82 -2.98 -18.62
N ALA A 11 18.36 -2.42 -19.74
CA ALA A 11 19.14 -1.47 -20.53
C ALA A 11 19.51 -0.22 -19.73
N GLY A 12 18.56 0.35 -18.97
CA GLY A 12 18.81 1.47 -18.08
C GLY A 12 19.85 1.14 -16.99
N ALA A 13 19.76 -0.03 -16.38
CA ALA A 13 20.74 -0.48 -15.39
C ALA A 13 22.13 -0.67 -15.99
N VAL A 14 22.24 -1.21 -17.20
CA VAL A 14 23.53 -1.34 -17.92
C VAL A 14 24.13 0.03 -18.22
N VAL A 15 23.33 0.98 -18.72
CA VAL A 15 23.79 2.35 -19.00
C VAL A 15 24.28 3.04 -17.72
N GLY A 16 23.51 2.97 -16.64
CA GLY A 16 23.91 3.53 -15.35
C GLY A 16 25.16 2.87 -14.77
N GLY A 17 25.27 1.54 -14.86
CA GLY A 17 26.46 0.80 -14.41
C GLY A 17 27.70 1.16 -15.20
N ILE A 18 27.61 1.29 -16.54
CA ILE A 18 28.73 1.71 -17.38
C ILE A 18 29.17 3.15 -17.07
N ASP A 19 28.22 4.07 -16.88
CA ASP A 19 28.54 5.47 -16.53
C ASP A 19 29.22 5.55 -15.18
N ARG A 20 28.79 4.74 -14.20
CA ARG A 20 29.44 4.63 -12.88
C ARG A 20 30.90 4.18 -12.99
N ILE A 21 31.17 3.14 -13.80
CA ILE A 21 32.53 2.63 -14.04
C ILE A 21 33.40 3.71 -14.71
N ARG A 22 32.81 4.58 -15.53
CA ARG A 22 33.50 5.68 -16.22
C ARG A 22 33.64 6.95 -15.38
N GLY A 23 33.24 6.91 -14.10
CA GLY A 23 33.38 8.03 -13.17
C GLY A 23 32.20 9.01 -13.21
N ASN A 24 31.00 8.55 -13.46
CA ASN A 24 29.74 9.34 -13.41
C ASN A 24 29.71 10.57 -14.33
N LYS A 25 30.25 10.46 -15.54
CA LYS A 25 30.41 11.60 -16.46
C LYS A 25 29.07 12.17 -16.95
N HIS A 26 28.02 11.37 -16.98
CA HIS A 26 26.69 11.74 -17.51
C HIS A 26 25.63 11.80 -16.41
N GLY A 27 25.97 11.50 -15.15
CA GLY A 27 25.04 11.50 -14.03
C GLY A 27 24.14 10.26 -13.91
N TYR A 28 24.20 9.34 -14.86
CA TYR A 28 23.42 8.08 -14.82
C TYR A 28 23.95 7.11 -13.76
N GLY A 29 25.27 7.09 -13.53
CA GLY A 29 25.90 6.26 -12.52
C GLY A 29 25.54 6.68 -11.12
N GLU A 30 25.37 7.98 -10.85
CA GLU A 30 24.85 8.50 -9.58
C GLU A 30 23.42 8.02 -9.33
N LYS A 31 22.54 8.08 -10.34
CA LYS A 31 21.17 7.58 -10.24
C LYS A 31 21.09 6.07 -10.07
N PHE A 32 22.00 5.33 -10.69
CA PHE A 32 22.13 3.89 -10.47
C PHE A 32 22.49 3.58 -9.01
N GLU A 33 23.44 4.33 -8.43
CA GLU A 33 23.86 4.17 -7.04
C GLU A 33 22.75 4.57 -6.06
N GLU A 34 22.05 5.69 -6.30
CA GLU A 34 20.86 6.08 -5.53
C GLU A 34 19.84 4.95 -5.47
N GLY A 35 19.59 4.24 -6.60
CA GLY A 35 18.68 3.10 -6.64
C GLY A 35 19.06 1.99 -5.65
N PHE A 36 20.35 1.69 -5.49
CA PHE A 36 20.82 0.73 -4.48
C PHE A 36 20.69 1.24 -3.06
N LEU A 37 20.91 2.53 -2.82
CA LEU A 37 20.74 3.12 -1.49
C LEU A 37 19.30 3.05 -1.00
N PHE A 38 18.30 3.02 -1.89
CA PHE A 38 16.91 2.82 -1.53
C PHE A 38 16.55 1.39 -1.13
N LEU A 39 17.37 0.39 -1.47
CA LEU A 39 17.09 -1.01 -1.11
C LEU A 39 17.06 -1.21 0.41
N GLY A 40 17.95 -0.56 1.17
CA GLY A 40 17.99 -0.69 2.62
C GLY A 40 16.71 -0.24 3.33
N PRO A 41 16.28 1.01 3.18
CA PRO A 41 15.02 1.49 3.75
C PRO A 41 13.79 0.70 3.29
N THR A 42 13.76 0.29 2.01
CA THR A 42 12.67 -0.51 1.45
C THR A 42 12.64 -1.90 2.08
N ALA A 43 13.77 -2.60 2.12
CA ALA A 43 13.87 -3.93 2.73
C ALA A 43 13.50 -3.89 4.22
N LEU A 44 13.92 -2.86 4.95
CA LEU A 44 13.58 -2.67 6.36
C LEU A 44 12.07 -2.51 6.55
N SER A 45 11.43 -1.69 5.72
CA SER A 45 9.97 -1.48 5.78
C SER A 45 9.21 -2.77 5.44
N MET A 46 9.62 -3.48 4.39
CA MET A 46 8.99 -4.75 3.99
C MET A 46 9.14 -5.82 5.06
N ALA A 47 10.36 -6.07 5.55
CA ALA A 47 10.60 -7.08 6.58
C ALA A 47 9.81 -6.79 7.86
N GLY A 48 9.81 -5.54 8.32
CA GLY A 48 9.05 -5.14 9.51
C GLY A 48 7.55 -5.39 9.37
N MET A 49 6.99 -5.09 8.20
CA MET A 49 5.57 -5.36 7.96
C MET A 49 5.26 -6.85 7.83
N ILE A 50 6.07 -7.65 7.14
CA ILE A 50 5.89 -9.11 7.04
C ILE A 50 5.84 -9.73 8.44
N CYS A 51 6.71 -9.29 9.35
CA CYS A 51 6.71 -9.77 10.73
C CYS A 51 5.47 -9.32 11.53
N LEU A 52 4.95 -8.11 11.27
CA LEU A 52 3.80 -7.55 11.99
C LEU A 52 2.45 -8.02 11.46
N ALA A 53 2.35 -8.34 10.17
CA ALA A 53 1.08 -8.65 9.52
C ALA A 53 0.26 -9.73 10.26
N PRO A 54 0.83 -10.88 10.70
CA PRO A 54 0.07 -11.89 11.44
C PRO A 54 -0.46 -11.36 12.77
N VAL A 55 0.33 -10.58 13.49
CA VAL A 55 -0.07 -9.99 14.78
C VAL A 55 -1.19 -8.97 14.60
N LEU A 56 -1.07 -8.09 13.60
CA LEU A 56 -2.10 -7.12 13.25
C LEU A 56 -3.39 -7.83 12.79
N ALA A 57 -3.27 -8.90 12.01
CA ALA A 57 -4.40 -9.70 11.56
C ALA A 57 -5.16 -10.32 12.75
N ASP A 58 -4.47 -10.88 13.74
CA ASP A 58 -5.10 -11.47 14.92
C ASP A 58 -5.75 -10.40 15.82
N VAL A 59 -5.02 -9.34 16.14
CA VAL A 59 -5.50 -8.29 17.04
C VAL A 59 -6.65 -7.49 16.43
N LEU A 60 -6.44 -6.95 15.22
CA LEU A 60 -7.44 -6.14 14.53
C LEU A 60 -8.59 -6.99 13.99
N GLY A 61 -8.33 -8.22 13.59
CA GLY A 61 -9.34 -9.16 13.10
C GLY A 61 -10.43 -9.43 14.12
N ARG A 62 -10.09 -9.53 15.40
CA ARG A 62 -11.07 -9.76 16.48
C ARG A 62 -12.12 -8.64 16.60
N VAL A 63 -11.77 -7.42 16.23
CA VAL A 63 -12.68 -6.26 16.29
C VAL A 63 -13.32 -6.00 14.91
N ILE A 64 -12.51 -6.01 13.86
CA ILE A 64 -12.95 -5.57 12.53
C ILE A 64 -13.75 -6.64 11.79
N VAL A 65 -13.43 -7.92 11.94
CA VAL A 65 -14.18 -9.00 11.29
C VAL A 65 -15.64 -9.05 11.72
N PRO A 66 -16.00 -8.98 13.02
CA PRO A 66 -17.38 -8.89 13.45
C PRO A 66 -18.08 -7.62 12.93
N LEU A 67 -17.38 -6.49 12.91
CA LEU A 67 -17.91 -5.23 12.39
C LEU A 67 -18.26 -5.34 10.89
N TYR A 68 -17.33 -5.90 10.07
CA TYR A 68 -17.57 -6.10 8.65
C TYR A 68 -18.75 -7.03 8.40
N ARG A 69 -18.85 -8.13 9.14
CA ARG A 69 -20.01 -9.03 9.05
C ARG A 69 -21.33 -8.34 9.42
N SER A 70 -21.33 -7.46 10.41
CA SER A 70 -22.56 -6.75 10.83
C SER A 70 -23.11 -5.80 9.77
N ILE A 71 -22.25 -5.26 8.91
CA ILE A 71 -22.65 -4.37 7.78
C ILE A 71 -22.77 -5.12 6.46
N GLY A 72 -22.64 -6.46 6.45
CA GLY A 72 -22.75 -7.28 5.25
C GLY A 72 -21.54 -7.15 4.30
N VAL A 73 -20.38 -6.69 4.78
CA VAL A 73 -19.12 -6.66 4.05
C VAL A 73 -18.35 -7.93 4.36
N ASP A 74 -17.79 -8.56 3.34
CA ASP A 74 -17.02 -9.79 3.50
C ASP A 74 -15.72 -9.52 4.29
N PRO A 75 -15.37 -10.34 5.29
CA PRO A 75 -14.15 -10.15 6.08
C PRO A 75 -12.85 -10.21 5.26
N SER A 76 -12.86 -10.83 4.07
CA SER A 76 -11.73 -10.82 3.16
C SER A 76 -11.28 -9.41 2.77
N MET A 77 -12.23 -8.45 2.74
CA MET A 77 -11.93 -7.04 2.48
C MET A 77 -11.02 -6.44 3.55
N PHE A 78 -11.12 -6.88 4.81
CA PHE A 78 -10.15 -6.51 5.85
C PHE A 78 -8.80 -7.18 5.63
N GLY A 79 -8.78 -8.47 5.31
CA GLY A 79 -7.55 -9.19 4.99
C GLY A 79 -6.74 -8.51 3.89
N SER A 80 -7.42 -7.94 2.90
CA SER A 80 -6.78 -7.20 1.82
C SER A 80 -6.10 -5.90 2.24
N LEU A 81 -6.54 -5.26 3.34
CA LEU A 81 -5.92 -4.03 3.85
C LEU A 81 -4.57 -4.28 4.51
N LEU A 82 -4.38 -5.47 5.07
CA LEU A 82 -3.12 -5.90 5.68
C LEU A 82 -2.20 -6.61 4.67
N ALA A 83 -2.60 -6.60 3.40
CA ALA A 83 -1.91 -7.28 2.33
C ALA A 83 -0.52 -6.72 2.07
N ILE A 84 0.48 -7.50 2.45
CA ILE A 84 1.85 -7.31 2.03
C ILE A 84 2.22 -8.48 1.13
N ASP A 85 2.41 -8.16 -0.13
CA ASP A 85 2.91 -9.00 -1.22
C ASP A 85 2.28 -10.40 -1.35
N MET A 86 2.63 -11.37 -0.52
CA MET A 86 2.13 -12.74 -0.68
C MET A 86 1.16 -13.17 0.43
N GLY A 87 1.24 -12.57 1.61
CA GLY A 87 0.41 -12.95 2.77
C GLY A 87 -1.02 -12.45 2.70
N GLY A 88 -1.25 -11.31 2.07
CA GLY A 88 -2.57 -10.69 2.01
C GLY A 88 -3.57 -11.45 1.15
N TYR A 89 -3.13 -12.05 0.06
CA TYR A 89 -3.99 -12.94 -0.75
C TYR A 89 -4.44 -14.16 0.07
N GLN A 90 -3.51 -14.80 0.76
CA GLN A 90 -3.83 -15.96 1.59
C GLN A 90 -4.78 -15.58 2.71
N LEU A 91 -4.50 -14.51 3.44
CA LEU A 91 -5.35 -14.02 4.52
C LEU A 91 -6.74 -13.62 4.02
N ALA A 92 -6.83 -12.92 2.90
CA ALA A 92 -8.12 -12.59 2.30
C ALA A 92 -8.92 -13.85 1.94
N ARG A 93 -8.27 -14.87 1.38
CA ARG A 93 -8.90 -16.16 1.06
C ARG A 93 -9.38 -16.90 2.30
N GLU A 94 -8.59 -16.92 3.36
CA GLU A 94 -8.94 -17.59 4.63
C GLU A 94 -10.10 -16.92 5.34
N LEU A 95 -10.20 -15.59 5.28
CA LEU A 95 -11.29 -14.82 5.90
C LEU A 95 -12.55 -14.76 5.06
N ALA A 96 -12.49 -15.13 3.78
CA ALA A 96 -13.59 -14.99 2.83
C ALA A 96 -14.78 -15.88 3.19
N ILE A 97 -15.98 -15.30 3.11
CA ILE A 97 -17.23 -16.03 3.15
C ILE A 97 -17.65 -16.46 1.72
N ASP A 98 -17.44 -15.58 0.73
CA ASP A 98 -17.62 -15.87 -0.70
C ASP A 98 -16.24 -15.91 -1.39
N ASP A 99 -15.90 -17.03 -2.02
CA ASP A 99 -14.62 -17.25 -2.71
C ASP A 99 -14.34 -16.23 -3.82
N ARG A 100 -15.37 -15.72 -4.47
CA ARG A 100 -15.23 -14.68 -5.52
C ARG A 100 -14.83 -13.35 -4.90
N ILE A 101 -15.44 -13.00 -3.76
CA ILE A 101 -15.09 -11.77 -3.03
C ILE A 101 -13.68 -11.92 -2.44
N GLY A 102 -13.34 -13.09 -1.88
CA GLY A 102 -12.00 -13.38 -1.40
C GLY A 102 -10.91 -13.23 -2.48
N SER A 103 -11.20 -13.71 -3.69
CA SER A 103 -10.29 -13.55 -4.83
C SER A 103 -10.17 -12.08 -5.26
N TYR A 104 -11.28 -11.36 -5.33
CA TYR A 104 -11.31 -9.93 -5.62
C TYR A 104 -10.53 -9.12 -4.56
N ALA A 105 -10.80 -9.37 -3.29
CA ALA A 105 -10.13 -8.72 -2.17
C ALA A 105 -8.61 -8.98 -2.21
N GLY A 106 -8.20 -10.22 -2.37
CA GLY A 106 -6.80 -10.61 -2.36
C GLY A 106 -5.99 -10.20 -3.60
N LEU A 107 -6.63 -10.14 -4.79
CA LEU A 107 -5.93 -9.82 -6.04
C LEU A 107 -6.04 -8.34 -6.41
N VAL A 108 -7.24 -7.74 -6.28
CA VAL A 108 -7.48 -6.36 -6.74
C VAL A 108 -7.33 -5.37 -5.59
N VAL A 109 -8.08 -5.56 -4.50
CA VAL A 109 -8.07 -4.60 -3.38
C VAL A 109 -6.72 -4.60 -2.68
N ALA A 110 -6.15 -5.77 -2.43
CA ALA A 110 -4.83 -5.90 -1.82
C ALA A 110 -3.73 -5.24 -2.65
N ALA A 111 -3.71 -5.48 -3.96
CA ALA A 111 -2.68 -4.94 -4.84
C ALA A 111 -2.75 -3.40 -5.00
N ILE A 112 -3.94 -2.82 -4.89
CA ILE A 112 -4.14 -1.38 -5.10
C ILE A 112 -4.17 -0.66 -3.74
N PHE A 113 -5.14 -0.96 -2.90
CA PHE A 113 -5.40 -0.24 -1.66
C PHE A 113 -4.47 -0.72 -0.53
N GLY A 114 -4.40 -2.03 -0.31
CA GLY A 114 -3.55 -2.63 0.72
C GLY A 114 -2.08 -2.27 0.53
N CYS A 115 -1.55 -2.47 -0.67
CA CYS A 115 -0.18 -2.11 -1.02
C CYS A 115 0.10 -0.62 -0.80
N THR A 116 -0.86 0.27 -1.11
CA THR A 116 -0.68 1.71 -0.85
C THR A 116 -0.54 2.00 0.63
N LEU A 117 -1.39 1.42 1.48
CA LEU A 117 -1.35 1.68 2.93
C LEU A 117 -0.09 1.13 3.58
N VAL A 118 0.25 -0.10 3.25
CA VAL A 118 1.25 -0.88 3.98
C VAL A 118 2.65 -0.72 3.42
N PHE A 119 2.78 -0.43 2.14
CA PHE A 119 4.07 -0.33 1.45
C PHE A 119 4.34 1.09 0.94
N THR A 120 3.48 1.63 0.06
CA THR A 120 3.76 2.91 -0.61
C THR A 120 3.89 4.08 0.36
N ILE A 121 3.03 4.15 1.37
CA ILE A 121 3.08 5.24 2.36
C ILE A 121 4.35 5.17 3.22
N PRO A 122 4.66 4.05 3.91
CA PRO A 122 5.85 3.99 4.75
C PRO A 122 7.16 4.15 3.98
N VAL A 123 7.27 3.50 2.82
CA VAL A 123 8.47 3.58 1.97
C VAL A 123 8.63 4.98 1.42
N GLY A 124 7.58 5.54 0.83
CA GLY A 124 7.61 6.90 0.28
C GLY A 124 7.98 7.95 1.33
N MET A 125 7.39 7.86 2.53
CA MET A 125 7.73 8.76 3.63
C MET A 125 9.19 8.60 4.12
N GLY A 126 9.77 7.42 3.94
CA GLY A 126 11.18 7.15 4.23
C GLY A 126 12.16 7.72 3.21
N MET A 127 11.74 7.85 1.96
CA MET A 127 12.57 8.28 0.83
C MET A 127 12.50 9.78 0.56
N ILE A 128 11.41 10.43 0.96
CA ILE A 128 11.14 11.84 0.64
C ILE A 128 11.74 12.76 1.70
N LYS A 129 12.28 13.91 1.25
CA LYS A 129 12.79 14.97 2.14
C LYS A 129 11.66 15.51 3.02
N LYS A 130 12.03 15.95 4.23
CA LYS A 130 11.05 16.44 5.23
C LYS A 130 10.19 17.58 4.70
N GLU A 131 10.77 18.46 3.89
CA GLU A 131 10.10 19.63 3.28
C GLU A 131 9.00 19.23 2.29
N GLU A 132 9.15 18.07 1.63
CA GLU A 132 8.26 17.59 0.57
C GLU A 132 7.15 16.65 1.10
N ARG A 133 7.23 16.23 2.36
CA ARG A 133 6.26 15.30 2.97
C ARG A 133 4.81 15.79 2.92
N GLY A 134 4.60 17.09 3.04
CA GLY A 134 3.25 17.68 2.94
C GLY A 134 2.65 17.51 1.54
N SER A 135 3.44 17.72 0.49
CA SER A 135 3.03 17.51 -0.90
C SER A 135 2.76 16.04 -1.21
N PHE A 136 3.63 15.16 -0.73
CA PHE A 136 3.45 13.71 -0.85
C PHE A 136 2.18 13.24 -0.14
N ALA A 137 1.95 13.66 1.11
CA ALA A 137 0.75 13.34 1.87
C ALA A 137 -0.51 13.77 1.14
N ARG A 138 -0.53 14.98 0.58
CA ARG A 138 -1.65 15.48 -0.22
C ARG A 138 -1.88 14.62 -1.47
N GLY A 139 -0.82 14.26 -2.20
CA GLY A 139 -0.90 13.41 -3.38
C GLY A 139 -1.48 12.02 -3.06
N ILE A 140 -0.98 11.37 -2.01
CA ILE A 140 -1.49 10.06 -1.55
C ILE A 140 -2.97 10.16 -1.13
N MET A 141 -3.34 11.17 -0.34
CA MET A 141 -4.75 11.33 0.07
C MET A 141 -5.69 11.55 -1.12
N LEU A 142 -5.28 12.33 -2.13
CA LEU A 142 -6.05 12.49 -3.37
C LEU A 142 -6.14 11.18 -4.15
N GLY A 143 -5.04 10.40 -4.21
CA GLY A 143 -5.03 9.06 -4.78
C GLY A 143 -6.02 8.13 -4.07
N LEU A 144 -6.02 8.12 -2.73
CA LEU A 144 -6.96 7.32 -1.94
C LEU A 144 -8.43 7.71 -2.18
N VAL A 145 -8.73 8.98 -2.43
CA VAL A 145 -10.08 9.45 -2.78
C VAL A 145 -10.58 8.85 -4.09
N THR A 146 -9.70 8.64 -5.07
CA THR A 146 -10.08 8.08 -6.38
C THR A 146 -10.10 6.54 -6.41
N MET A 147 -9.47 5.88 -5.45
CA MET A 147 -9.33 4.41 -5.41
C MET A 147 -10.66 3.65 -5.45
N PRO A 148 -11.74 4.05 -4.74
CA PRO A 148 -13.00 3.28 -4.77
C PRO A 148 -13.54 3.10 -6.17
N VAL A 149 -13.35 4.08 -7.06
CA VAL A 149 -13.77 3.99 -8.46
C VAL A 149 -12.94 2.92 -9.19
N GLY A 150 -11.62 2.97 -9.05
CA GLY A 150 -10.72 1.98 -9.65
C GLY A 150 -10.98 0.56 -9.15
N LEU A 151 -11.21 0.40 -7.84
CA LEU A 151 -11.55 -0.89 -7.23
C LEU A 151 -12.88 -1.43 -7.75
N THR A 152 -13.90 -0.57 -7.89
CA THR A 152 -15.21 -0.97 -8.43
C THR A 152 -15.09 -1.44 -9.88
N VAL A 153 -14.33 -0.71 -10.72
CA VAL A 153 -14.04 -1.13 -12.10
C VAL A 153 -13.27 -2.45 -12.13
N GLY A 154 -12.24 -2.58 -11.28
CA GLY A 154 -11.45 -3.82 -11.16
C GLY A 154 -12.31 -5.02 -10.75
N GLY A 155 -13.27 -4.81 -9.82
CA GLY A 155 -14.23 -5.83 -9.41
C GLY A 155 -15.16 -6.27 -10.56
N GLN A 156 -15.68 -5.32 -11.35
CA GLN A 156 -16.49 -5.64 -12.53
C GLN A 156 -15.69 -6.42 -13.59
N LEU A 157 -14.44 -6.04 -13.84
CA LEU A 157 -13.55 -6.76 -14.75
C LEU A 157 -13.21 -8.17 -14.22
N SER A 158 -13.30 -8.38 -12.92
CA SER A 158 -13.17 -9.70 -12.27
C SER A 158 -14.47 -10.52 -12.29
N GLY A 159 -15.54 -10.02 -12.93
CA GLY A 159 -16.81 -10.70 -13.06
C GLY A 159 -17.79 -10.51 -11.90
N LEU A 160 -17.52 -9.60 -10.98
CA LEU A 160 -18.45 -9.27 -9.90
C LEU A 160 -19.51 -8.25 -10.37
N PRO A 161 -20.79 -8.39 -9.94
CA PRO A 161 -21.83 -7.41 -10.25
C PRO A 161 -21.52 -6.06 -9.57
N LEU A 162 -21.90 -4.96 -10.24
CA LEU A 162 -21.63 -3.60 -9.76
C LEU A 162 -22.14 -3.35 -8.34
N SER A 163 -23.36 -3.79 -8.04
CA SER A 163 -23.96 -3.64 -6.70
C SER A 163 -23.10 -4.29 -5.61
N LEU A 164 -22.57 -5.48 -5.88
CA LEU A 164 -21.71 -6.19 -4.95
C LEU A 164 -20.38 -5.46 -4.79
N CYS A 165 -19.75 -5.01 -5.89
CA CYS A 165 -18.49 -4.24 -5.82
C CYS A 165 -18.66 -2.97 -4.99
N VAL A 166 -19.73 -2.20 -5.21
CA VAL A 166 -19.99 -0.96 -4.45
C VAL A 166 -20.20 -1.29 -2.96
N TRP A 167 -20.98 -2.34 -2.66
CA TRP A 167 -21.26 -2.71 -1.28
C TRP A 167 -20.01 -3.19 -0.54
N GLN A 168 -19.22 -4.05 -1.16
CA GLN A 168 -17.97 -4.54 -0.56
C GLN A 168 -16.92 -3.44 -0.37
N ASN A 169 -16.89 -2.45 -1.25
CA ASN A 169 -16.00 -1.30 -1.12
C ASN A 169 -16.54 -0.19 -0.20
N LEU A 170 -17.69 -0.38 0.45
CA LEU A 170 -18.32 0.64 1.31
C LEU A 170 -17.36 1.25 2.33
N PRO A 171 -16.55 0.49 3.08
CA PRO A 171 -15.59 1.08 4.03
C PRO A 171 -14.56 1.99 3.35
N ILE A 172 -14.13 1.64 2.15
CA ILE A 172 -13.16 2.42 1.37
C ILE A 172 -13.82 3.69 0.80
N PHE A 173 -15.09 3.61 0.38
CA PHE A 173 -15.88 4.79 -0.02
C PHE A 173 -16.06 5.76 1.14
N VAL A 174 -16.38 5.27 2.32
CA VAL A 174 -16.49 6.11 3.54
C VAL A 174 -15.16 6.79 3.85
N LEU A 175 -14.05 6.06 3.79
CA LEU A 175 -12.72 6.63 3.97
C LEU A 175 -12.42 7.71 2.92
N ALA A 176 -12.69 7.44 1.63
CA ALA A 176 -12.48 8.38 0.55
C ALA A 176 -13.31 9.67 0.74
N LEU A 177 -14.56 9.53 1.17
CA LEU A 177 -15.43 10.67 1.47
C LEU A 177 -14.89 11.51 2.64
N LEU A 178 -14.46 10.86 3.72
CA LEU A 178 -13.85 11.54 4.87
C LEU A 178 -12.56 12.28 4.47
N LEU A 179 -11.72 11.66 3.66
CA LEU A 179 -10.51 12.30 3.14
C LEU A 179 -10.84 13.50 2.24
N LEU A 180 -11.82 13.36 1.34
CA LEU A 180 -12.26 14.43 0.45
C LEU A 180 -12.80 15.65 1.23
N VAL A 181 -13.69 15.39 2.19
CA VAL A 181 -14.28 16.42 3.06
C VAL A 181 -13.18 17.07 3.90
N GLY A 182 -12.33 16.25 4.53
CA GLY A 182 -11.23 16.76 5.34
C GLY A 182 -10.22 17.61 4.55
N LEU A 183 -9.85 17.20 3.34
CA LEU A 183 -8.96 17.97 2.47
C LEU A 183 -9.60 19.28 2.01
N LYS A 184 -10.93 19.32 1.83
CA LYS A 184 -11.66 20.53 1.44
C LYS A 184 -11.77 21.53 2.58
N PHE A 185 -12.10 21.10 3.80
CA PHE A 185 -12.42 22.00 4.91
C PHE A 185 -11.25 22.25 5.88
N VAL A 186 -10.35 21.28 6.05
CA VAL A 186 -9.24 21.36 7.02
C VAL A 186 -7.93 20.75 6.48
N PRO A 187 -7.45 21.19 5.31
CA PRO A 187 -6.36 20.55 4.59
C PRO A 187 -5.07 20.43 5.42
N GLU A 188 -4.69 21.47 6.14
CA GLU A 188 -3.45 21.47 6.94
C GLU A 188 -3.50 20.46 8.08
N LYS A 189 -4.65 20.34 8.77
CA LYS A 189 -4.82 19.36 9.85
C LYS A 189 -4.82 17.94 9.29
N MET A 190 -5.43 17.73 8.13
CA MET A 190 -5.43 16.43 7.45
C MET A 190 -4.01 16.02 7.04
N ILE A 191 -3.24 16.93 6.43
CA ILE A 191 -1.85 16.67 6.05
C ILE A 191 -1.00 16.34 7.28
N LYS A 192 -1.11 17.13 8.35
CA LYS A 192 -0.39 16.87 9.61
C LYS A 192 -0.77 15.52 10.22
N GLY A 193 -2.07 15.23 10.28
CA GLY A 193 -2.60 13.96 10.79
C GLY A 193 -2.11 12.77 9.96
N PHE A 194 -2.09 12.90 8.64
CA PHE A 194 -1.58 11.86 7.75
C PHE A 194 -0.07 11.62 7.94
N CYS A 195 0.73 12.69 8.03
CA CYS A 195 2.15 12.56 8.31
C CYS A 195 2.40 11.90 9.66
N LEU A 196 1.65 12.27 10.71
CA LEU A 196 1.74 11.64 12.02
C LEU A 196 1.36 10.14 11.99
N LEU A 197 0.30 9.80 11.26
CA LEU A 197 -0.10 8.41 11.04
C LEU A 197 1.01 7.62 10.33
N ALA A 198 1.58 8.17 9.27
CA ALA A 198 2.64 7.53 8.52
C ALA A 198 3.93 7.34 9.35
N ASP A 199 4.31 8.33 10.14
CA ASP A 199 5.42 8.21 11.09
C ASP A 199 5.12 7.17 12.18
N GLY A 200 3.88 7.11 12.69
CA GLY A 200 3.41 6.09 13.63
C GLY A 200 3.51 4.68 13.05
N ILE A 201 3.05 4.46 11.83
CA ILE A 201 3.18 3.18 11.11
C ILE A 201 4.66 2.79 11.00
N ARG A 202 5.53 3.72 10.68
CA ARG A 202 6.98 3.48 10.59
C ARG A 202 7.58 3.02 11.93
N VAL A 203 7.17 3.64 13.03
CA VAL A 203 7.61 3.23 14.39
C VAL A 203 7.12 1.82 14.70
N VAL A 204 5.86 1.52 14.42
CA VAL A 204 5.27 0.18 14.64
C VAL A 204 5.99 -0.88 13.80
N ILE A 205 6.27 -0.60 12.51
CA ILE A 205 7.04 -1.49 11.64
C ILE A 205 8.43 -1.77 12.21
N THR A 206 9.12 -0.72 12.66
CA THR A 206 10.47 -0.87 13.23
C THR A 206 10.45 -1.67 14.53
N ALA A 207 9.47 -1.40 15.40
CA ALA A 207 9.29 -2.16 16.64
C ALA A 207 8.99 -3.64 16.37
N GLY A 208 8.13 -3.93 15.38
CA GLY A 208 7.82 -5.30 14.98
C GLY A 208 9.04 -6.06 14.44
N LEU A 209 9.90 -5.38 13.69
CA LEU A 209 11.15 -5.98 13.21
C LEU A 209 12.09 -6.32 14.38
N VAL A 210 12.22 -5.41 15.37
CA VAL A 210 13.05 -5.65 16.54
C VAL A 210 12.50 -6.80 17.38
N LEU A 211 11.18 -6.85 17.60
CA LEU A 211 10.54 -7.95 18.34
C LEU A 211 10.66 -9.30 17.64
N ALA A 212 10.67 -9.32 16.30
CA ALA A 212 10.84 -10.55 15.53
C ALA A 212 12.31 -11.05 15.49
N ALA A 213 13.27 -10.20 15.84
CA ALA A 213 14.69 -10.55 15.90
C ALA A 213 15.11 -11.11 17.27
N VAL A 214 14.24 -11.06 18.27
CA VAL A 214 14.43 -11.58 19.64
C VAL A 214 13.62 -12.86 19.83
#